data_8dd0b2fbb569e2e1820625014b9a5cd8
#
_entry.id   8dd0b2fbb569e2e1820625014b9a5cd8
#
_cell.length_a   1.000
_cell.length_b   1.000
_cell.length_c   1.000
_cell.angle_alpha   90.00
_cell.angle_beta   90.00
_cell.angle_gamma   90.00
#
_symmetry.space_group_name_H-M   'P 1'
#
loop_
_entity.id
_entity.type
_entity.pdbx_description
1 polymer ?
#
loop_
_entity_poly.entity_id
_entity_poly.type
_entity_poly.pdbx_seq_one_letter_code
_entity_poly.pdbx_strand_id
1 'polypeptide(L)'
;MDIAGDFLPPTIEWFALSPYIALVAGALILLLGSLTPQWPRGWYGLVSATSAGVAGVLSVLQFANLADELPRTLVKGALAHDRFGLLALIAICVAVVFTSMTTVDADTSDSLEHFALLLTAALGAAIMVTANDLIVSFLGIETLSLSLYVLAASDRRRSASQEAGLKYFILGGFASAFLLYGIALVYGTTGQTSISGIGSTLAGEVSVPRNDAMLLAGVALLLVGFGFKVSLVPFHSWTPDVYHGAPTHVTGFMASLGKVAAIVALVRLFVVAFPTRADDWRPAVFALAVLTLLVGSVLAIVQRDVKRMLAYSSISHAGFMMVGLEAAGRIGSSSASDGVSSALVYVVLYSVLAVGSFAAVSVVSQRASGGTSTGEGQSTTSLDAFNGVAKTNPVFALGFTVLLLAQAGVPLTSGFVAKFGVIRAAVSTESYVLAVFAMVSAVIAAYLYLRIMVSMWLSVPASSEATSALAPKLSLPLRVTLVSAVAITLVLGVLPTWLLDVSDSLALFAR
;
A
#
# COMPACT_ATOMS: atom_id res chain seq x y z
N MET A 1 -47.36 15.14 -25.98
CA MET A 1 -46.45 14.34 -25.16
C MET A 1 -45.09 15.03 -25.23
N ASP A 2 -44.84 16.01 -24.34
CA ASP A 2 -43.58 16.72 -24.25
C ASP A 2 -42.55 15.83 -23.63
N ILE A 3 -41.62 15.30 -24.45
CA ILE A 3 -40.46 14.48 -24.02
C ILE A 3 -39.23 15.40 -23.86
N ALA A 4 -39.43 16.65 -23.55
CA ALA A 4 -38.37 17.52 -23.08
C ALA A 4 -38.30 17.44 -21.56
N GLY A 5 -37.90 16.29 -21.05
CA GLY A 5 -37.41 16.22 -19.66
C GLY A 5 -36.20 17.13 -19.58
N ASP A 6 -36.25 18.16 -18.75
CA ASP A 6 -35.18 19.11 -18.53
C ASP A 6 -33.87 18.31 -18.26
N PHE A 7 -32.96 18.35 -19.23
CA PHE A 7 -31.61 17.81 -19.07
C PHE A 7 -30.91 18.66 -17.99
N LEU A 8 -30.98 18.25 -16.74
CA LEU A 8 -30.19 18.85 -15.68
C LEU A 8 -28.75 18.35 -15.83
N PRO A 9 -27.81 19.24 -16.19
CA PRO A 9 -26.41 18.84 -16.26
C PRO A 9 -25.97 18.34 -14.87
N PRO A 10 -25.13 17.29 -14.80
CA PRO A 10 -24.62 16.81 -13.52
C PRO A 10 -23.84 17.92 -12.82
N THR A 11 -24.15 18.18 -11.56
CA THR A 11 -23.39 19.11 -10.74
C THR A 11 -22.01 18.48 -10.44
N ILE A 12 -20.94 19.15 -10.90
CA ILE A 12 -19.57 18.68 -10.67
C ILE A 12 -19.04 19.40 -9.43
N GLU A 13 -18.72 18.64 -8.40
CA GLU A 13 -18.11 19.14 -7.18
C GLU A 13 -16.57 19.27 -7.36
N TRP A 14 -16.14 20.35 -7.98
CA TRP A 14 -14.75 20.58 -8.36
C TRP A 14 -13.78 20.51 -7.19
N PHE A 15 -14.17 21.01 -6.00
CA PHE A 15 -13.32 20.95 -4.83
C PHE A 15 -13.10 19.50 -4.36
N ALA A 16 -14.15 18.66 -4.33
CA ALA A 16 -14.03 17.27 -3.96
C ALA A 16 -13.18 16.45 -4.94
N LEU A 17 -13.20 16.81 -6.25
CA LEU A 17 -12.40 16.16 -7.28
C LEU A 17 -10.98 16.75 -7.40
N SER A 18 -10.67 17.85 -6.73
CA SER A 18 -9.40 18.56 -6.89
C SER A 18 -8.13 17.73 -6.62
N PRO A 19 -8.08 16.77 -5.68
CA PRO A 19 -6.89 15.92 -5.50
C PRO A 19 -6.59 15.05 -6.73
N TYR A 20 -7.63 14.50 -7.35
CA TYR A 20 -7.47 13.69 -8.57
C TYR A 20 -7.01 14.55 -9.75
N ILE A 21 -7.58 15.77 -9.88
CA ILE A 21 -7.19 16.73 -10.91
C ILE A 21 -5.72 17.12 -10.75
N ALA A 22 -5.24 17.32 -9.53
CA ALA A 22 -3.84 17.66 -9.28
C ALA A 22 -2.89 16.53 -9.72
N LEU A 23 -3.23 15.25 -9.46
CA LEU A 23 -2.45 14.10 -9.91
C LEU A 23 -2.45 13.97 -11.44
N VAL A 24 -3.61 14.12 -12.08
CA VAL A 24 -3.74 14.08 -13.54
C VAL A 24 -2.97 15.23 -14.19
N ALA A 25 -3.12 16.46 -13.69
CA ALA A 25 -2.42 17.63 -14.22
C ALA A 25 -0.91 17.45 -14.14
N GLY A 26 -0.39 16.93 -13.00
CA GLY A 26 1.03 16.62 -12.86
C GLY A 26 1.52 15.58 -13.86
N ALA A 27 0.78 14.50 -14.06
CA ALA A 27 1.11 13.47 -15.03
C ALA A 27 1.11 14.03 -16.48
N LEU A 28 0.11 14.85 -16.82
CA LEU A 28 0.03 15.51 -18.13
C LEU A 28 1.17 16.52 -18.35
N ILE A 29 1.52 17.33 -17.34
CA ILE A 29 2.66 18.27 -17.40
C ILE A 29 3.95 17.51 -17.69
N LEU A 30 4.18 16.37 -17.04
CA LEU A 30 5.35 15.53 -17.29
C LEU A 30 5.32 14.92 -18.70
N LEU A 31 4.18 14.38 -19.15
CA LEU A 31 4.07 13.81 -20.48
C LEU A 31 4.24 14.87 -21.59
N LEU A 32 3.63 16.04 -21.44
CA LEU A 32 3.80 17.15 -22.39
C LEU A 32 5.22 17.74 -22.34
N GLY A 33 5.85 17.70 -21.17
CA GLY A 33 7.25 18.10 -21.00
C GLY A 33 8.22 17.28 -21.86
N SER A 34 7.86 16.03 -22.20
CA SER A 34 8.65 15.21 -23.12
C SER A 34 8.76 15.76 -24.54
N LEU A 35 7.86 16.63 -24.94
CA LEU A 35 7.86 17.30 -26.25
C LEU A 35 8.76 18.54 -26.29
N THR A 36 9.31 18.97 -25.17
CA THR A 36 10.17 20.14 -25.03
C THR A 36 11.64 19.72 -24.85
N PRO A 37 12.61 20.65 -25.02
CA PRO A 37 14.00 20.37 -24.68
C PRO A 37 14.16 19.87 -23.25
N GLN A 38 15.16 19.01 -23.01
CA GLN A 38 15.38 18.37 -21.72
C GLN A 38 15.41 19.38 -20.56
N TRP A 39 14.59 19.12 -19.57
CA TRP A 39 14.56 19.91 -18.35
C TRP A 39 15.80 19.57 -17.47
N PRO A 40 16.22 20.49 -16.62
CA PRO A 40 17.30 20.22 -15.68
C PRO A 40 16.99 19.01 -14.79
N ARG A 41 18.03 18.25 -14.43
CA ARG A 41 17.92 17.12 -13.50
C ARG A 41 17.21 17.54 -12.21
N GLY A 42 16.33 16.69 -11.73
CA GLY A 42 15.53 16.93 -10.51
C GLY A 42 14.21 17.65 -10.74
N TRP A 43 13.97 18.36 -11.83
CA TRP A 43 12.68 19.03 -12.09
C TRP A 43 11.54 18.04 -12.25
N TYR A 44 11.78 16.88 -12.84
CA TYR A 44 10.76 15.83 -13.00
C TYR A 44 10.28 15.31 -11.65
N GLY A 45 11.22 15.02 -10.74
CA GLY A 45 10.90 14.64 -9.37
C GLY A 45 10.20 15.77 -8.61
N LEU A 46 10.58 17.01 -8.84
CA LEU A 46 9.94 18.17 -8.22
C LEU A 46 8.48 18.32 -8.68
N VAL A 47 8.19 18.22 -9.99
CA VAL A 47 6.81 18.28 -10.51
C VAL A 47 5.97 17.13 -9.93
N SER A 48 6.51 15.90 -9.90
CA SER A 48 5.81 14.75 -9.32
C SER A 48 5.53 14.97 -7.83
N ALA A 49 6.55 15.38 -7.05
CA ALA A 49 6.40 15.62 -5.62
C ALA A 49 5.45 16.80 -5.30
N THR A 50 5.50 17.90 -6.08
CA THR A 50 4.61 19.04 -5.88
C THR A 50 3.18 18.72 -6.25
N SER A 51 2.92 18.00 -7.34
CA SER A 51 1.57 17.59 -7.74
C SER A 51 0.94 16.67 -6.69
N ALA A 52 1.68 15.68 -6.21
CA ALA A 52 1.24 14.81 -5.11
C ALA A 52 1.09 15.59 -3.80
N GLY A 53 1.99 16.53 -3.51
CA GLY A 53 1.91 17.40 -2.33
C GLY A 53 0.65 18.26 -2.35
N VAL A 54 0.31 18.88 -3.48
CA VAL A 54 -0.93 19.64 -3.67
C VAL A 54 -2.15 18.75 -3.48
N ALA A 55 -2.18 17.55 -4.11
CA ALA A 55 -3.27 16.59 -3.92
C ALA A 55 -3.41 16.19 -2.45
N GLY A 56 -2.30 15.97 -1.74
CA GLY A 56 -2.28 15.64 -0.32
C GLY A 56 -2.83 16.78 0.55
N VAL A 57 -2.42 18.03 0.33
CA VAL A 57 -2.93 19.21 1.06
C VAL A 57 -4.42 19.38 0.81
N LEU A 58 -4.89 19.27 -0.43
CA LEU A 58 -6.32 19.33 -0.75
C LEU A 58 -7.10 18.22 -0.04
N SER A 59 -6.55 17.02 0.03
CA SER A 59 -7.16 15.89 0.76
C SER A 59 -7.23 16.14 2.28
N VAL A 60 -6.19 16.77 2.87
CA VAL A 60 -6.20 17.18 4.30
C VAL A 60 -7.27 18.22 4.57
N LEU A 61 -7.41 19.22 3.69
CA LEU A 61 -8.44 20.25 3.82
C LEU A 61 -9.86 19.63 3.74
N GLN A 62 -10.07 18.73 2.79
CA GLN A 62 -11.34 18.01 2.66
C GLN A 62 -11.62 17.12 3.86
N PHE A 63 -10.59 16.42 4.37
CA PHE A 63 -10.69 15.58 5.56
C PHE A 63 -11.09 16.39 6.81
N ALA A 64 -10.56 17.61 6.96
CA ALA A 64 -10.92 18.50 8.05
C ALA A 64 -12.37 19.01 7.90
N ASN A 65 -12.78 19.41 6.69
CA ASN A 65 -14.16 19.87 6.44
C ASN A 65 -15.20 18.77 6.69
N LEU A 66 -14.89 17.51 6.39
CA LEU A 66 -15.78 16.37 6.65
C LEU A 66 -15.88 15.98 8.14
N ALA A 67 -15.22 16.70 9.05
CA ALA A 67 -15.44 16.49 10.49
C ALA A 67 -16.87 16.85 10.90
N ASP A 68 -17.45 17.87 10.27
CA ASP A 68 -18.77 18.42 10.57
C ASP A 68 -19.82 18.06 9.50
N GLU A 69 -19.45 17.34 8.42
CA GLU A 69 -20.35 16.96 7.34
C GLU A 69 -20.57 15.44 7.29
N LEU A 70 -21.72 15.02 6.76
CA LEU A 70 -22.00 13.61 6.50
C LEU A 70 -21.23 13.12 5.26
N PRO A 71 -20.79 11.86 5.26
CA PRO A 71 -20.21 11.23 4.07
C PRO A 71 -21.19 11.26 2.88
N ARG A 72 -20.70 11.48 1.69
CA ARG A 72 -21.51 11.56 0.47
C ARG A 72 -20.82 10.87 -0.71
N THR A 73 -21.58 10.65 -1.76
CA THR A 73 -21.05 10.10 -3.02
C THR A 73 -20.90 11.19 -4.06
N LEU A 74 -19.88 11.05 -4.91
CA LEU A 74 -19.58 11.93 -6.04
C LEU A 74 -19.81 11.21 -7.36
N VAL A 75 -19.92 11.97 -8.45
CA VAL A 75 -19.99 11.45 -9.83
C VAL A 75 -21.10 10.39 -9.95
N LYS A 76 -22.33 10.77 -9.60
CA LYS A 76 -23.52 9.87 -9.63
C LYS A 76 -23.32 8.56 -8.86
N GLY A 77 -22.61 8.59 -7.72
CA GLY A 77 -22.41 7.43 -6.87
C GLY A 77 -21.15 6.60 -7.20
N ALA A 78 -20.37 6.97 -8.20
CA ALA A 78 -19.16 6.23 -8.60
C ALA A 78 -18.04 6.29 -7.56
N LEU A 79 -17.89 7.43 -6.87
CA LEU A 79 -16.86 7.66 -5.87
C LEU A 79 -17.49 7.99 -4.51
N ALA A 80 -16.92 7.49 -3.44
CA ALA A 80 -17.24 7.83 -2.07
C ALA A 80 -16.36 8.99 -1.59
N HIS A 81 -16.99 9.99 -0.98
CA HIS A 81 -16.30 11.12 -0.35
C HIS A 81 -16.52 11.03 1.16
N ASP A 82 -15.61 10.36 1.82
CA ASP A 82 -15.61 10.09 3.24
C ASP A 82 -14.20 10.17 3.84
N ARG A 83 -14.13 10.30 5.15
CA ARG A 83 -12.84 10.41 5.87
C ARG A 83 -11.99 9.14 5.72
N PHE A 84 -12.61 7.97 5.54
CA PHE A 84 -11.92 6.71 5.31
C PHE A 84 -11.08 6.74 4.02
N GLY A 85 -11.69 7.12 2.90
CA GLY A 85 -11.00 7.25 1.61
C GLY A 85 -9.98 8.39 1.60
N LEU A 86 -10.31 9.55 2.22
CA LEU A 86 -9.42 10.70 2.25
C LEU A 86 -8.14 10.45 3.06
N LEU A 87 -8.21 9.74 4.19
CA LEU A 87 -7.01 9.38 4.95
C LEU A 87 -6.09 8.45 4.13
N ALA A 88 -6.66 7.51 3.42
CA ALA A 88 -5.91 6.66 2.50
C ALA A 88 -5.29 7.47 1.35
N LEU A 89 -6.02 8.44 0.79
CA LEU A 89 -5.52 9.33 -0.26
C LEU A 89 -4.33 10.17 0.24
N ILE A 90 -4.39 10.68 1.46
CA ILE A 90 -3.27 11.40 2.10
C ILE A 90 -2.04 10.48 2.18
N ALA A 91 -2.21 9.24 2.63
CA ALA A 91 -1.11 8.26 2.70
C ALA A 91 -0.52 7.95 1.31
N ILE A 92 -1.35 7.84 0.27
CA ILE A 92 -0.94 7.68 -1.12
C ILE A 92 -0.08 8.88 -1.56
N CYS A 93 -0.52 10.11 -1.30
CA CYS A 93 0.20 11.32 -1.67
C CYS A 93 1.57 11.40 -0.96
N VAL A 94 1.63 11.08 0.33
CA VAL A 94 2.90 11.02 1.10
C VAL A 94 3.84 9.98 0.50
N ALA A 95 3.34 8.79 0.13
CA ALA A 95 4.16 7.75 -0.50
C ALA A 95 4.73 8.21 -1.85
N VAL A 96 3.95 8.92 -2.67
CA VAL A 96 4.43 9.49 -3.94
C VAL A 96 5.51 10.54 -3.72
N VAL A 97 5.30 11.47 -2.78
CA VAL A 97 6.30 12.51 -2.44
C VAL A 97 7.61 11.87 -2.01
N PHE A 98 7.56 10.92 -1.08
CA PHE A 98 8.77 10.23 -0.60
C PHE A 98 9.45 9.42 -1.72
N THR A 99 8.68 8.73 -2.56
CA THR A 99 9.24 7.99 -3.68
C THR A 99 9.86 8.92 -4.72
N SER A 100 9.20 10.01 -5.06
CA SER A 100 9.76 11.01 -5.99
C SER A 100 11.08 11.57 -5.48
N MET A 101 11.18 11.85 -4.17
CA MET A 101 12.42 12.31 -3.53
C MET A 101 13.53 11.25 -3.56
N THR A 102 13.21 9.97 -3.37
CA THR A 102 14.21 8.89 -3.40
C THR A 102 14.66 8.53 -4.81
N THR A 103 13.84 8.81 -5.82
CA THR A 103 14.16 8.53 -7.22
C THR A 103 15.16 9.54 -7.83
N VAL A 104 15.28 10.73 -7.27
CA VAL A 104 16.19 11.79 -7.80
C VAL A 104 17.65 11.32 -7.92
N ASP A 105 18.09 10.42 -7.03
CA ASP A 105 19.44 9.87 -7.03
C ASP A 105 19.57 8.56 -7.82
N ALA A 106 18.49 8.06 -8.42
CA ALA A 106 18.52 6.81 -9.17
C ALA A 106 18.93 7.03 -10.63
N ASP A 107 19.47 6.01 -11.30
CA ASP A 107 19.77 6.04 -12.73
C ASP A 107 18.55 6.31 -13.62
N THR A 108 17.34 6.09 -13.08
CA THR A 108 16.06 6.36 -13.74
C THR A 108 15.55 7.79 -13.54
N SER A 109 16.30 8.65 -12.83
CA SER A 109 15.91 10.03 -12.50
C SER A 109 15.74 10.95 -13.71
N ASP A 110 16.32 10.59 -14.83
CA ASP A 110 16.30 11.38 -16.07
C ASP A 110 15.11 11.01 -16.99
N SER A 111 14.19 10.14 -16.54
CA SER A 111 13.02 9.71 -17.30
C SER A 111 11.74 10.40 -16.84
N LEU A 112 11.18 11.28 -17.68
CA LEU A 112 9.87 11.90 -17.50
C LEU A 112 8.76 10.87 -17.32
N GLU A 113 8.84 9.82 -18.12
CA GLU A 113 7.85 8.75 -18.15
C GLU A 113 7.80 8.03 -16.80
N HIS A 114 8.95 7.89 -16.12
CA HIS A 114 9.01 7.27 -14.81
C HIS A 114 8.14 8.04 -13.79
N PHE A 115 8.29 9.35 -13.71
CA PHE A 115 7.52 10.18 -12.79
C PHE A 115 6.05 10.34 -13.20
N ALA A 116 5.75 10.36 -14.51
CA ALA A 116 4.38 10.33 -15.00
C ALA A 116 3.66 9.03 -14.59
N LEU A 117 4.35 7.88 -14.67
CA LEU A 117 3.83 6.58 -14.23
C LEU A 117 3.64 6.52 -12.71
N LEU A 118 4.49 7.16 -11.90
CA LEU A 118 4.26 7.28 -10.45
C LEU A 118 2.95 8.01 -10.15
N LEU A 119 2.69 9.14 -10.83
CA LEU A 119 1.44 9.90 -10.65
C LEU A 119 0.22 9.15 -11.19
N THR A 120 0.36 8.44 -12.32
CA THR A 120 -0.73 7.62 -12.88
C THR A 120 -1.05 6.44 -11.95
N ALA A 121 -0.04 5.80 -11.37
CA ALA A 121 -0.25 4.77 -10.35
C ALA A 121 -0.96 5.33 -9.11
N ALA A 122 -0.58 6.53 -8.67
CA ALA A 122 -1.23 7.23 -7.57
C ALA A 122 -2.69 7.57 -7.87
N LEU A 123 -3.00 8.01 -9.09
CA LEU A 123 -4.36 8.25 -9.54
C LEU A 123 -5.21 6.97 -9.49
N GLY A 124 -4.69 5.85 -10.02
CA GLY A 124 -5.37 4.56 -9.94
C GLY A 124 -5.63 4.12 -8.51
N ALA A 125 -4.64 4.30 -7.62
CA ALA A 125 -4.79 4.03 -6.19
C ALA A 125 -5.82 4.95 -5.52
N ALA A 126 -5.82 6.25 -5.86
CA ALA A 126 -6.76 7.24 -5.36
C ALA A 126 -8.21 6.89 -5.75
N ILE A 127 -8.42 6.52 -7.01
CA ILE A 127 -9.73 6.03 -7.49
C ILE A 127 -10.13 4.77 -6.72
N MET A 128 -9.21 3.82 -6.55
CA MET A 128 -9.48 2.54 -5.90
C MET A 128 -9.92 2.69 -4.44
N VAL A 129 -9.29 3.59 -3.65
CA VAL A 129 -9.63 3.78 -2.23
C VAL A 129 -10.95 4.50 -2.02
N THR A 130 -11.43 5.24 -3.02
CA THR A 130 -12.69 5.97 -2.98
C THR A 130 -13.78 5.39 -3.88
N ALA A 131 -13.50 4.30 -4.61
CA ALA A 131 -14.50 3.66 -5.47
C ALA A 131 -15.71 3.21 -4.65
N ASN A 132 -16.92 3.59 -5.10
CA ASN A 132 -18.21 3.08 -4.60
C ASN A 132 -18.94 2.24 -5.66
N ASP A 133 -18.22 1.80 -6.67
CA ASP A 133 -18.70 0.95 -7.75
C ASP A 133 -17.60 -0.07 -8.11
N LEU A 134 -17.99 -1.33 -8.39
CA LEU A 134 -17.06 -2.42 -8.67
C LEU A 134 -16.29 -2.20 -9.98
N ILE A 135 -16.93 -1.60 -11.00
CA ILE A 135 -16.26 -1.31 -12.27
C ILE A 135 -15.25 -0.17 -12.09
N VAL A 136 -15.62 0.86 -11.33
CA VAL A 136 -14.70 1.96 -10.99
C VAL A 136 -13.51 1.44 -10.17
N SER A 137 -13.76 0.54 -9.21
CA SER A 137 -12.71 -0.14 -8.44
C SER A 137 -11.78 -0.94 -9.36
N PHE A 138 -12.33 -1.69 -10.32
CA PHE A 138 -11.57 -2.44 -11.32
C PHE A 138 -10.70 -1.51 -12.18
N LEU A 139 -11.25 -0.40 -12.69
CA LEU A 139 -10.49 0.58 -13.46
C LEU A 139 -9.35 1.21 -12.63
N GLY A 140 -9.61 1.48 -11.35
CA GLY A 140 -8.56 1.94 -10.42
C GLY A 140 -7.43 0.93 -10.27
N ILE A 141 -7.76 -0.36 -10.09
CA ILE A 141 -6.79 -1.46 -10.00
C ILE A 141 -5.96 -1.57 -11.27
N GLU A 142 -6.59 -1.52 -12.45
CA GLU A 142 -5.89 -1.64 -13.73
C GLU A 142 -4.97 -0.45 -14.01
N THR A 143 -5.44 0.77 -13.73
CA THR A 143 -4.62 1.99 -13.87
C THR A 143 -3.38 1.93 -12.97
N LEU A 144 -3.56 1.52 -11.71
CA LEU A 144 -2.47 1.28 -10.78
C LEU A 144 -1.53 0.18 -11.29
N SER A 145 -2.09 -0.96 -11.73
CA SER A 145 -1.34 -2.17 -12.07
C SER A 145 -0.47 -1.96 -13.31
N LEU A 146 -1.03 -1.43 -14.40
CA LEU A 146 -0.31 -1.19 -15.65
C LEU A 146 0.88 -0.26 -15.42
N SER A 147 0.69 0.81 -14.64
CA SER A 147 1.78 1.72 -14.26
C SER A 147 2.87 0.98 -13.48
N LEU A 148 2.51 0.14 -12.50
CA LEU A 148 3.47 -0.62 -11.69
C LEU A 148 4.18 -1.72 -12.48
N TYR A 149 3.55 -2.35 -13.49
CA TYR A 149 4.21 -3.34 -14.35
C TYR A 149 5.37 -2.70 -15.11
N VAL A 150 5.14 -1.53 -15.70
CA VAL A 150 6.16 -0.79 -16.43
C VAL A 150 7.25 -0.29 -15.49
N LEU A 151 6.88 0.26 -14.32
CA LEU A 151 7.85 0.72 -13.31
C LEU A 151 8.73 -0.41 -12.79
N ALA A 152 8.17 -1.61 -12.56
CA ALA A 152 8.95 -2.78 -12.12
C ALA A 152 9.99 -3.22 -13.15
N ALA A 153 9.68 -3.04 -14.46
CA ALA A 153 10.58 -3.36 -15.58
C ALA A 153 11.47 -2.16 -16.01
N SER A 154 11.46 -1.04 -15.28
CA SER A 154 12.05 0.23 -15.76
C SER A 154 13.57 0.20 -15.89
N ASP A 155 14.29 -0.64 -15.14
CA ASP A 155 15.72 -0.84 -15.31
C ASP A 155 16.01 -1.83 -16.45
N ARG A 156 16.04 -1.29 -17.67
CA ARG A 156 16.21 -2.08 -18.91
C ARG A 156 17.56 -2.78 -19.03
N ARG A 157 18.56 -2.39 -18.22
CA ARG A 157 19.91 -2.98 -18.25
C ARG A 157 20.00 -4.24 -17.38
N ARG A 158 19.05 -4.44 -16.46
CA ARG A 158 19.04 -5.57 -15.54
C ARG A 158 17.95 -6.58 -15.96
N SER A 159 18.38 -7.80 -16.35
CA SER A 159 17.47 -8.90 -16.69
C SER A 159 16.47 -9.22 -15.57
N ALA A 160 16.92 -9.12 -14.31
CA ALA A 160 16.05 -9.31 -13.14
C ALA A 160 14.88 -8.32 -13.07
N SER A 161 15.07 -7.04 -13.51
CA SER A 161 13.99 -6.06 -13.56
C SER A 161 13.00 -6.37 -14.67
N GLN A 162 13.48 -6.79 -15.84
CA GLN A 162 12.61 -7.19 -16.95
C GLN A 162 11.80 -8.43 -16.59
N GLU A 163 12.44 -9.45 -15.97
CA GLU A 163 11.76 -10.65 -15.47
C GLU A 163 10.71 -10.30 -14.41
N ALA A 164 11.03 -9.41 -13.47
CA ALA A 164 10.10 -8.95 -12.45
C ALA A 164 8.86 -8.30 -13.06
N GLY A 165 9.03 -7.39 -14.04
CA GLY A 165 7.91 -6.76 -14.74
C GLY A 165 7.07 -7.76 -15.50
N LEU A 166 7.68 -8.72 -16.21
CA LEU A 166 6.96 -9.75 -16.96
C LEU A 166 6.17 -10.69 -16.03
N LYS A 167 6.78 -11.17 -14.93
CA LYS A 167 6.09 -11.99 -13.93
C LYS A 167 4.90 -11.25 -13.33
N TYR A 168 5.10 -9.96 -12.99
CA TYR A 168 4.03 -9.16 -12.39
C TYR A 168 2.88 -8.93 -13.38
N PHE A 169 3.17 -8.64 -14.65
CA PHE A 169 2.18 -8.47 -15.70
C PHE A 169 1.35 -9.74 -15.94
N ILE A 170 2.02 -10.89 -16.13
CA ILE A 170 1.32 -12.15 -16.43
C ILE A 170 0.44 -12.57 -15.25
N LEU A 171 1.00 -12.62 -14.02
CA LEU A 171 0.25 -13.04 -12.85
C LEU A 171 -0.84 -12.03 -12.47
N GLY A 172 -0.57 -10.74 -12.67
CA GLY A 172 -1.54 -9.68 -12.46
C GLY A 172 -2.72 -9.78 -13.43
N GLY A 173 -2.48 -10.03 -14.71
CA GLY A 173 -3.52 -10.24 -15.72
C GLY A 173 -4.46 -11.39 -15.37
N PHE A 174 -3.93 -12.52 -14.85
CA PHE A 174 -4.76 -13.61 -14.34
C PHE A 174 -5.60 -13.19 -13.15
N ALA A 175 -5.03 -12.46 -12.20
CA ALA A 175 -5.76 -11.98 -11.03
C ALA A 175 -6.88 -11.00 -11.41
N SER A 176 -6.63 -10.12 -12.38
CA SER A 176 -7.63 -9.19 -12.95
C SER A 176 -8.78 -9.93 -13.63
N ALA A 177 -8.48 -11.02 -14.36
CA ALA A 177 -9.53 -11.85 -14.98
C ALA A 177 -10.44 -12.50 -13.92
N PHE A 178 -9.87 -13.04 -12.83
CA PHE A 178 -10.66 -13.56 -11.71
C PHE A 178 -11.50 -12.48 -11.04
N LEU A 179 -10.92 -11.29 -10.81
CA LEU A 179 -11.63 -10.16 -10.24
C LEU A 179 -12.83 -9.74 -11.10
N LEU A 180 -12.61 -9.58 -12.41
CA LEU A 180 -13.66 -9.18 -13.34
C LEU A 180 -14.77 -10.23 -13.43
N TYR A 181 -14.41 -11.51 -13.43
CA TYR A 181 -15.39 -12.58 -13.40
C TYR A 181 -16.18 -12.59 -12.08
N GLY A 182 -15.52 -12.33 -10.95
CA GLY A 182 -16.18 -12.14 -9.66
C GLY A 182 -17.19 -10.99 -9.69
N ILE A 183 -16.82 -9.85 -10.29
CA ILE A 183 -17.73 -8.71 -10.50
C ILE A 183 -18.95 -9.13 -11.33
N ALA A 184 -18.75 -9.86 -12.42
CA ALA A 184 -19.82 -10.32 -13.28
C ALA A 184 -20.80 -11.25 -12.55
N LEU A 185 -20.31 -12.17 -11.71
CA LEU A 185 -21.16 -13.05 -10.90
C LEU A 185 -21.96 -12.30 -9.82
N VAL A 186 -21.33 -11.34 -9.14
CA VAL A 186 -22.04 -10.48 -8.16
C VAL A 186 -23.11 -9.65 -8.86
N TYR A 187 -22.79 -9.05 -10.01
CA TYR A 187 -23.77 -8.33 -10.82
C TYR A 187 -24.91 -9.25 -11.28
N GLY A 188 -24.62 -10.47 -11.74
CA GLY A 188 -25.60 -11.43 -12.16
C GLY A 188 -26.59 -11.86 -11.05
N THR A 189 -26.18 -11.75 -9.78
CA THR A 189 -27.03 -12.09 -8.63
C THR A 189 -27.75 -10.89 -8.02
N THR A 190 -27.19 -9.69 -8.13
CA THR A 190 -27.72 -8.49 -7.45
C THR A 190 -28.29 -7.47 -8.42
N GLY A 191 -27.93 -7.54 -9.70
CA GLY A 191 -28.25 -6.51 -10.69
C GLY A 191 -27.54 -5.17 -10.45
N GLN A 192 -26.53 -5.13 -9.55
CA GLN A 192 -25.87 -3.91 -9.11
C GLN A 192 -24.35 -4.01 -9.29
N THR A 193 -23.72 -2.90 -9.70
CA THR A 193 -22.27 -2.71 -9.63
C THR A 193 -21.88 -1.74 -8.50
N SER A 194 -22.81 -0.90 -8.06
CA SER A 194 -22.62 0.00 -6.91
C SER A 194 -22.42 -0.81 -5.63
N ILE A 195 -21.38 -0.51 -4.87
CA ILE A 195 -21.04 -1.19 -3.61
C ILE A 195 -22.17 -1.02 -2.59
N SER A 196 -22.71 0.18 -2.45
CA SER A 196 -23.87 0.45 -1.57
C SER A 196 -25.14 -0.20 -2.10
N GLY A 197 -25.36 -0.21 -3.43
CA GLY A 197 -26.50 -0.87 -4.07
C GLY A 197 -26.49 -2.39 -3.90
N ILE A 198 -25.33 -3.05 -3.91
CA ILE A 198 -25.18 -4.47 -3.59
C ILE A 198 -25.62 -4.72 -2.15
N GLY A 199 -25.16 -3.91 -1.20
CA GLY A 199 -25.50 -4.02 0.21
C GLY A 199 -27.03 -3.92 0.45
N SER A 200 -27.68 -2.91 -0.13
CA SER A 200 -29.15 -2.70 0.00
C SER A 200 -29.95 -3.84 -0.66
N THR A 201 -29.50 -4.34 -1.82
CA THR A 201 -30.15 -5.50 -2.47
C THR A 201 -30.03 -6.75 -1.60
N LEU A 202 -28.86 -7.02 -1.01
CA LEU A 202 -28.66 -8.18 -0.15
C LEU A 202 -29.38 -8.06 1.19
N ALA A 203 -29.61 -6.85 1.69
CA ALA A 203 -30.43 -6.60 2.88
C ALA A 203 -31.94 -6.87 2.65
N GLY A 204 -32.39 -7.05 1.41
CA GLY A 204 -33.76 -7.31 1.05
C GLY A 204 -34.58 -6.06 0.72
N GLU A 205 -33.91 -4.91 0.56
CA GLU A 205 -34.57 -3.66 0.15
C GLU A 205 -35.03 -3.70 -1.31
N VAL A 206 -34.42 -4.57 -2.12
CA VAL A 206 -34.79 -4.82 -3.53
C VAL A 206 -35.07 -6.31 -3.71
N SER A 207 -36.24 -6.64 -4.30
CA SER A 207 -36.61 -8.03 -4.59
C SER A 207 -35.95 -8.53 -5.87
N VAL A 208 -34.90 -9.32 -5.74
CA VAL A 208 -34.23 -10.00 -6.87
C VAL A 208 -34.15 -11.50 -6.57
N PRO A 209 -34.43 -12.39 -7.55
CA PRO A 209 -34.22 -13.83 -7.36
C PRO A 209 -32.76 -14.12 -7.00
N ARG A 210 -32.52 -14.75 -5.85
CA ARG A 210 -31.16 -15.00 -5.37
C ARG A 210 -30.64 -16.35 -5.81
N ASN A 211 -29.41 -16.37 -6.32
CA ASN A 211 -28.61 -17.58 -6.49
C ASN A 211 -27.42 -17.51 -5.54
N ASP A 212 -27.56 -18.05 -4.34
CA ASP A 212 -26.53 -18.00 -3.30
C ASP A 212 -25.21 -18.63 -3.73
N ALA A 213 -25.22 -19.73 -4.50
CA ALA A 213 -24.00 -20.36 -4.99
C ALA A 213 -23.22 -19.45 -5.94
N MET A 214 -23.93 -18.75 -6.83
CA MET A 214 -23.32 -17.78 -7.76
C MET A 214 -22.77 -16.56 -7.01
N LEU A 215 -23.49 -16.07 -6.00
CA LEU A 215 -23.02 -14.97 -5.17
C LEU A 215 -21.73 -15.33 -4.41
N LEU A 216 -21.71 -16.48 -3.75
CA LEU A 216 -20.55 -16.96 -2.99
C LEU A 216 -19.33 -17.18 -3.90
N ALA A 217 -19.55 -17.74 -5.10
CA ALA A 217 -18.49 -17.86 -6.10
C ALA A 217 -17.97 -16.48 -6.52
N GLY A 218 -18.85 -15.49 -6.73
CA GLY A 218 -18.48 -14.11 -7.03
C GLY A 218 -17.65 -13.49 -5.90
N VAL A 219 -18.09 -13.60 -4.65
CA VAL A 219 -17.37 -13.09 -3.47
C VAL A 219 -16.00 -13.75 -3.32
N ALA A 220 -15.91 -15.08 -3.54
CA ALA A 220 -14.63 -15.79 -3.51
C ALA A 220 -13.65 -15.29 -4.59
N LEU A 221 -14.13 -15.06 -5.81
CA LEU A 221 -13.31 -14.54 -6.90
C LEU A 221 -12.87 -13.09 -6.69
N LEU A 222 -13.72 -12.24 -6.10
CA LEU A 222 -13.33 -10.90 -5.65
C LEU A 222 -12.21 -10.99 -4.61
N LEU A 223 -12.32 -11.92 -3.66
CA LEU A 223 -11.30 -12.13 -2.63
C LEU A 223 -9.98 -12.63 -3.23
N VAL A 224 -10.01 -13.47 -4.28
CA VAL A 224 -8.81 -13.89 -5.04
C VAL A 224 -8.14 -12.69 -5.71
N GLY A 225 -8.89 -11.87 -6.45
CA GLY A 225 -8.35 -10.72 -7.18
C GLY A 225 -7.73 -9.66 -6.25
N PHE A 226 -8.45 -9.26 -5.22
CA PHE A 226 -7.91 -8.35 -4.19
C PHE A 226 -6.78 -9.01 -3.38
N GLY A 227 -6.92 -10.31 -3.06
CA GLY A 227 -5.92 -11.09 -2.34
C GLY A 227 -4.57 -11.13 -3.06
N PHE A 228 -4.57 -11.25 -4.38
CA PHE A 228 -3.38 -11.11 -5.21
C PHE A 228 -2.75 -9.71 -5.02
N LYS A 229 -3.55 -8.65 -5.09
CA LYS A 229 -3.04 -7.27 -4.99
C LYS A 229 -2.48 -6.95 -3.61
N VAL A 230 -3.09 -7.48 -2.54
CA VAL A 230 -2.61 -7.38 -1.15
C VAL A 230 -1.40 -8.29 -0.90
N SER A 231 -1.18 -9.32 -1.71
CA SER A 231 -0.20 -10.39 -1.52
C SER A 231 -0.60 -11.39 -0.42
N LEU A 232 -1.87 -11.77 -0.34
CA LEU A 232 -2.35 -12.79 0.59
C LEU A 232 -1.90 -14.19 0.14
N VAL A 233 -1.58 -15.05 1.09
CA VAL A 233 -1.31 -16.46 0.82
C VAL A 233 -2.64 -17.18 0.53
N PRO A 234 -2.74 -17.93 -0.60
CA PRO A 234 -1.68 -18.42 -1.50
C PRO A 234 -1.32 -17.49 -2.68
N PHE A 235 -1.95 -16.36 -2.86
CA PHE A 235 -1.81 -15.48 -4.03
C PHE A 235 -0.55 -14.56 -3.98
N HIS A 236 0.38 -14.80 -3.06
CA HIS A 236 1.54 -13.97 -2.73
C HIS A 236 2.79 -14.23 -3.58
N SER A 237 2.84 -15.33 -4.35
CA SER A 237 4.07 -15.86 -4.96
C SER A 237 4.84 -14.87 -5.84
N TRP A 238 4.15 -13.89 -6.43
CA TRP A 238 4.76 -12.84 -7.24
C TRP A 238 5.60 -11.84 -6.43
N THR A 239 5.21 -11.58 -5.18
CA THR A 239 5.74 -10.46 -4.39
C THR A 239 7.23 -10.57 -4.08
N PRO A 240 7.78 -11.70 -3.63
CA PRO A 240 9.21 -11.80 -3.34
C PRO A 240 10.08 -11.63 -4.59
N ASP A 241 9.67 -12.16 -5.71
CA ASP A 241 10.42 -12.12 -6.96
C ASP A 241 10.36 -10.72 -7.59
N VAL A 242 9.17 -10.13 -7.65
CA VAL A 242 8.98 -8.77 -8.20
C VAL A 242 9.67 -7.72 -7.33
N TYR A 243 9.56 -7.81 -6.01
CA TYR A 243 10.23 -6.86 -5.12
C TYR A 243 11.75 -6.98 -5.21
N HIS A 244 12.28 -8.19 -5.37
CA HIS A 244 13.73 -8.39 -5.53
C HIS A 244 14.23 -7.84 -6.87
N GLY A 245 13.54 -8.11 -7.98
CA GLY A 245 13.97 -7.72 -9.32
C GLY A 245 13.77 -6.25 -9.65
N ALA A 246 12.66 -5.64 -9.24
CA ALA A 246 12.35 -4.24 -9.51
C ALA A 246 13.39 -3.26 -8.92
N PRO A 247 13.54 -2.03 -9.45
CA PRO A 247 14.36 -0.99 -8.83
C PRO A 247 13.92 -0.73 -7.38
N THR A 248 14.87 -0.49 -6.46
CA THR A 248 14.58 -0.47 -5.02
C THR A 248 13.57 0.62 -4.60
N HIS A 249 13.65 1.82 -5.20
CA HIS A 249 12.69 2.90 -4.95
C HIS A 249 11.27 2.53 -5.45
N VAL A 250 11.17 1.85 -6.61
CA VAL A 250 9.90 1.31 -7.13
C VAL A 250 9.35 0.24 -6.19
N THR A 251 10.20 -0.63 -5.64
CA THR A 251 9.79 -1.64 -4.65
C THR A 251 9.17 -1.00 -3.42
N GLY A 252 9.78 0.07 -2.88
CA GLY A 252 9.22 0.84 -1.75
C GLY A 252 7.85 1.43 -2.07
N PHE A 253 7.71 1.99 -3.26
CA PHE A 253 6.45 2.53 -3.77
C PHE A 253 5.37 1.44 -3.89
N MET A 254 5.68 0.31 -4.51
CA MET A 254 4.77 -0.84 -4.64
C MET A 254 4.33 -1.38 -3.29
N ALA A 255 5.28 -1.51 -2.34
CA ALA A 255 5.01 -2.02 -1.00
C ALA A 255 4.09 -1.11 -0.18
N SER A 256 4.15 0.19 -0.40
CA SER A 256 3.31 1.20 0.24
C SER A 256 1.97 1.35 -0.48
N LEU A 257 1.99 1.95 -1.68
CA LEU A 257 0.82 2.34 -2.44
C LEU A 257 -0.12 1.18 -2.74
N GLY A 258 0.44 0.05 -3.21
CA GLY A 258 -0.34 -1.12 -3.58
C GLY A 258 -1.14 -1.69 -2.42
N LYS A 259 -0.57 -1.67 -1.20
CA LYS A 259 -1.27 -2.16 0.00
C LYS A 259 -2.31 -1.17 0.51
N VAL A 260 -1.99 0.15 0.53
CA VAL A 260 -2.99 1.16 0.90
C VAL A 260 -4.22 1.02 0.00
N ALA A 261 -4.02 1.01 -1.33
CA ALA A 261 -5.10 0.91 -2.27
C ALA A 261 -5.93 -0.37 -2.10
N ALA A 262 -5.26 -1.52 -2.04
CA ALA A 262 -5.94 -2.81 -2.04
C ALA A 262 -6.64 -3.13 -0.71
N ILE A 263 -6.03 -2.82 0.44
CA ILE A 263 -6.65 -3.05 1.75
C ILE A 263 -7.85 -2.12 1.96
N VAL A 264 -7.72 -0.85 1.61
CA VAL A 264 -8.81 0.13 1.79
C VAL A 264 -10.01 -0.24 0.92
N ALA A 265 -9.78 -0.59 -0.36
CA ALA A 265 -10.85 -1.04 -1.24
C ALA A 265 -11.48 -2.36 -0.76
N LEU A 266 -10.68 -3.30 -0.26
CA LEU A 266 -11.15 -4.58 0.28
C LEU A 266 -12.03 -4.36 1.52
N VAL A 267 -11.59 -3.54 2.47
CA VAL A 267 -12.37 -3.20 3.67
C VAL A 267 -13.69 -2.54 3.28
N ARG A 268 -13.67 -1.51 2.42
CA ARG A 268 -14.88 -0.86 1.92
C ARG A 268 -15.83 -1.86 1.28
N LEU A 269 -15.33 -2.68 0.37
CA LEU A 269 -16.13 -3.65 -0.35
C LEU A 269 -16.83 -4.62 0.61
N PHE A 270 -16.11 -5.26 1.51
CA PHE A 270 -16.68 -6.31 2.36
C PHE A 270 -17.60 -5.75 3.45
N VAL A 271 -17.27 -4.59 4.01
CA VAL A 271 -18.07 -3.97 5.07
C VAL A 271 -19.32 -3.28 4.53
N VAL A 272 -19.29 -2.73 3.30
CA VAL A 272 -20.44 -1.99 2.74
C VAL A 272 -21.31 -2.87 1.84
N ALA A 273 -20.70 -3.69 0.96
CA ALA A 273 -21.46 -4.51 0.02
C ALA A 273 -21.97 -5.83 0.64
N PHE A 274 -21.20 -6.44 1.55
CA PHE A 274 -21.49 -7.79 2.05
C PHE A 274 -21.68 -7.86 3.58
N PRO A 275 -22.28 -6.85 4.26
CA PRO A 275 -22.48 -6.91 5.71
C PRO A 275 -23.39 -8.08 6.11
N THR A 276 -24.48 -8.31 5.38
CA THR A 276 -25.45 -9.40 5.65
C THR A 276 -24.92 -10.80 5.34
N ARG A 277 -23.73 -10.89 4.71
CA ARG A 277 -23.05 -12.14 4.33
C ARG A 277 -21.73 -12.31 5.08
N ALA A 278 -21.57 -11.64 6.21
CA ALA A 278 -20.34 -11.69 7.00
C ALA A 278 -19.99 -13.11 7.46
N ASP A 279 -20.96 -13.93 7.79
CA ASP A 279 -20.75 -15.32 8.20
C ASP A 279 -20.21 -16.20 7.08
N ASP A 280 -20.41 -15.81 5.81
CA ASP A 280 -19.90 -16.55 4.66
C ASP A 280 -18.43 -16.17 4.35
N TRP A 281 -18.08 -14.88 4.37
CA TRP A 281 -16.75 -14.45 3.97
C TRP A 281 -15.72 -14.38 5.11
N ARG A 282 -16.15 -14.18 6.36
CA ARG A 282 -15.23 -14.11 7.51
C ARG A 282 -14.37 -15.35 7.70
N PRO A 283 -14.90 -16.60 7.60
CA PRO A 283 -14.05 -17.79 7.71
C PRO A 283 -12.94 -17.85 6.66
N ALA A 284 -13.23 -17.39 5.41
CA ALA A 284 -12.23 -17.32 4.36
C ALA A 284 -11.15 -16.25 4.68
N VAL A 285 -11.58 -15.05 5.14
CA VAL A 285 -10.66 -13.98 5.58
C VAL A 285 -9.82 -14.44 6.76
N PHE A 286 -10.39 -15.14 7.74
CA PHE A 286 -9.67 -15.74 8.86
C PHE A 286 -8.58 -16.69 8.38
N ALA A 287 -8.92 -17.63 7.50
CA ALA A 287 -7.97 -18.61 6.97
C ALA A 287 -6.83 -17.93 6.18
N LEU A 288 -7.17 -16.97 5.31
CA LEU A 288 -6.17 -16.18 4.57
C LEU A 288 -5.28 -15.36 5.49
N ALA A 289 -5.83 -14.76 6.55
CA ALA A 289 -5.05 -14.00 7.54
C ALA A 289 -4.04 -14.90 8.24
N VAL A 290 -4.47 -16.05 8.78
CA VAL A 290 -3.58 -17.02 9.48
C VAL A 290 -2.48 -17.52 8.54
N LEU A 291 -2.83 -17.94 7.33
CA LEU A 291 -1.85 -18.41 6.34
C LEU A 291 -0.85 -17.32 5.99
N THR A 292 -1.32 -16.09 5.77
CA THR A 292 -0.48 -14.96 5.37
C THR A 292 0.46 -14.52 6.50
N LEU A 293 -0.02 -14.51 7.73
CA LEU A 293 0.79 -14.23 8.93
C LEU A 293 1.92 -15.25 9.07
N LEU A 294 1.59 -16.55 9.03
CA LEU A 294 2.57 -17.61 9.28
C LEU A 294 3.56 -17.76 8.12
N VAL A 295 3.06 -17.91 6.88
CA VAL A 295 3.92 -18.10 5.71
C VAL A 295 4.82 -16.88 5.51
N GLY A 296 4.28 -15.66 5.63
CA GLY A 296 5.06 -14.43 5.50
C GLY A 296 6.20 -14.35 6.54
N SER A 297 5.90 -14.60 7.81
CA SER A 297 6.91 -14.52 8.88
C SER A 297 7.94 -15.64 8.83
N VAL A 298 7.53 -16.89 8.56
CA VAL A 298 8.44 -18.04 8.52
C VAL A 298 9.37 -17.99 7.31
N LEU A 299 8.83 -17.71 6.12
CA LEU A 299 9.65 -17.65 4.91
C LEU A 299 10.59 -16.44 4.89
N ALA A 300 10.31 -15.38 5.64
CA ALA A 300 11.23 -14.26 5.82
C ALA A 300 12.55 -14.68 6.51
N ILE A 301 12.50 -15.65 7.43
CA ILE A 301 13.67 -16.10 8.20
C ILE A 301 14.74 -16.72 7.32
N VAL A 302 14.35 -17.49 6.31
CA VAL A 302 15.29 -18.25 5.45
C VAL A 302 15.91 -17.38 4.35
N GLN A 303 15.42 -16.15 4.15
CA GLN A 303 15.95 -15.27 3.11
C GLN A 303 17.36 -14.74 3.50
N ARG A 304 18.20 -14.49 2.48
CA ARG A 304 19.54 -13.90 2.60
C ARG A 304 19.67 -12.55 1.87
N ASP A 305 18.66 -12.15 1.14
CA ASP A 305 18.56 -10.86 0.46
C ASP A 305 17.58 -9.95 1.20
N VAL A 306 17.99 -8.73 1.54
CA VAL A 306 17.20 -7.82 2.38
C VAL A 306 15.92 -7.38 1.66
N LYS A 307 15.91 -7.21 0.34
CA LYS A 307 14.67 -6.91 -0.40
C LYS A 307 13.67 -8.07 -0.32
N ARG A 308 14.15 -9.33 -0.44
CA ARG A 308 13.28 -10.51 -0.27
C ARG A 308 12.83 -10.66 1.18
N MET A 309 13.72 -10.37 2.15
CA MET A 309 13.36 -10.34 3.58
C MET A 309 12.20 -9.35 3.83
N LEU A 310 12.32 -8.13 3.33
CA LEU A 310 11.28 -7.10 3.44
C LEU A 310 10.03 -7.43 2.61
N ALA A 311 10.15 -8.16 1.52
CA ALA A 311 8.99 -8.64 0.74
C ALA A 311 8.14 -9.64 1.56
N TYR A 312 8.76 -10.62 2.20
CA TYR A 312 8.03 -11.55 3.09
C TYR A 312 7.53 -10.87 4.36
N SER A 313 8.28 -9.89 4.90
CA SER A 313 7.78 -8.98 5.92
C SER A 313 6.49 -8.29 5.47
N SER A 314 6.49 -7.74 4.26
CA SER A 314 5.33 -7.08 3.65
C SER A 314 4.11 -8.02 3.51
N ILE A 315 4.33 -9.30 3.21
CA ILE A 315 3.29 -10.34 3.19
C ILE A 315 2.74 -10.54 4.61
N SER A 316 3.60 -10.71 5.62
CA SER A 316 3.17 -10.86 7.01
C SER A 316 2.37 -9.64 7.49
N HIS A 317 2.78 -8.41 7.15
CA HIS A 317 2.02 -7.19 7.46
C HIS A 317 0.63 -7.17 6.81
N ALA A 318 0.49 -7.71 5.58
CA ALA A 318 -0.82 -7.89 4.96
C ALA A 318 -1.72 -8.82 5.80
N GLY A 319 -1.16 -9.88 6.36
CA GLY A 319 -1.88 -10.75 7.29
C GLY A 319 -2.41 -10.00 8.52
N PHE A 320 -1.60 -9.11 9.12
CA PHE A 320 -2.08 -8.25 10.23
C PHE A 320 -3.21 -7.31 9.80
N MET A 321 -3.17 -6.74 8.61
CA MET A 321 -4.25 -5.89 8.09
C MET A 321 -5.55 -6.69 7.92
N MET A 322 -5.44 -7.95 7.50
CA MET A 322 -6.58 -8.86 7.37
C MET A 322 -7.20 -9.23 8.73
N VAL A 323 -6.44 -9.21 9.83
CA VAL A 323 -6.99 -9.35 11.19
C VAL A 323 -8.00 -8.25 11.47
N GLY A 324 -7.70 -7.00 11.08
CA GLY A 324 -8.66 -5.89 11.21
C GLY A 324 -9.92 -6.07 10.36
N LEU A 325 -9.78 -6.58 9.12
CA LEU A 325 -10.94 -6.87 8.27
C LEU A 325 -11.81 -8.00 8.85
N GLU A 326 -11.22 -9.05 9.38
CA GLU A 326 -11.97 -10.14 10.04
C GLU A 326 -12.79 -9.61 11.23
N ALA A 327 -12.14 -8.77 12.06
CA ALA A 327 -12.82 -8.12 13.19
C ALA A 327 -13.96 -7.20 12.72
N ALA A 328 -13.77 -6.45 11.62
CA ALA A 328 -14.80 -5.59 11.03
C ALA A 328 -16.05 -6.37 10.57
N GLY A 329 -15.92 -7.64 10.27
CA GLY A 329 -17.03 -8.51 9.86
C GLY A 329 -17.92 -8.98 11.01
N ARG A 330 -17.60 -8.71 12.27
CA ARG A 330 -18.48 -9.00 13.44
C ARG A 330 -19.60 -7.98 13.58
N ILE A 331 -20.56 -8.04 12.66
CA ILE A 331 -21.70 -7.11 12.62
C ILE A 331 -22.57 -7.31 13.86
N GLY A 332 -23.00 -6.18 14.45
CA GLY A 332 -23.80 -6.17 15.69
C GLY A 332 -22.97 -6.09 16.97
N SER A 333 -21.64 -6.21 16.92
CA SER A 333 -20.78 -5.82 18.01
C SER A 333 -20.46 -4.32 17.93
N SER A 334 -20.44 -3.62 19.07
CA SER A 334 -19.99 -2.23 19.15
C SER A 334 -18.51 -2.04 18.71
N SER A 335 -17.77 -3.16 18.60
CA SER A 335 -16.35 -3.20 18.27
C SER A 335 -16.05 -3.46 16.78
N ALA A 336 -17.05 -3.64 15.91
CA ALA A 336 -16.85 -3.84 14.48
C ALA A 336 -16.18 -2.61 13.83
N SER A 337 -16.52 -1.39 14.29
CA SER A 337 -15.88 -0.13 13.88
C SER A 337 -14.39 -0.10 14.20
N ASP A 338 -13.97 -0.72 15.32
CA ASP A 338 -12.55 -0.83 15.72
C ASP A 338 -11.76 -1.65 14.69
N GLY A 339 -12.38 -2.67 14.09
CA GLY A 339 -11.77 -3.48 13.03
C GLY A 339 -11.47 -2.66 11.77
N VAL A 340 -12.45 -1.87 11.30
CA VAL A 340 -12.30 -0.97 10.15
C VAL A 340 -11.20 0.05 10.41
N SER A 341 -11.29 0.75 11.52
CA SER A 341 -10.36 1.81 11.88
C SER A 341 -8.94 1.29 12.06
N SER A 342 -8.77 0.16 12.75
CA SER A 342 -7.45 -0.43 12.99
C SER A 342 -6.80 -0.95 11.70
N ALA A 343 -7.56 -1.51 10.75
CA ALA A 343 -7.04 -1.93 9.45
C ALA A 343 -6.52 -0.72 8.65
N LEU A 344 -7.30 0.38 8.62
CA LEU A 344 -6.90 1.60 7.92
C LEU A 344 -5.68 2.26 8.57
N VAL A 345 -5.69 2.44 9.89
CA VAL A 345 -4.56 2.99 10.64
C VAL A 345 -3.31 2.16 10.41
N TYR A 346 -3.45 0.82 10.42
CA TYR A 346 -2.32 -0.07 10.16
C TYR A 346 -1.70 0.18 8.78
N VAL A 347 -2.52 0.18 7.72
CA VAL A 347 -1.98 0.31 6.37
C VAL A 347 -1.38 1.68 6.12
N VAL A 348 -1.93 2.76 6.71
CA VAL A 348 -1.38 4.12 6.64
C VAL A 348 -0.01 4.19 7.32
N LEU A 349 0.12 3.68 8.55
CA LEU A 349 1.39 3.66 9.27
C LEU A 349 2.43 2.78 8.56
N TYR A 350 2.00 1.61 8.09
CA TYR A 350 2.86 0.71 7.32
C TYR A 350 3.38 1.35 6.03
N SER A 351 2.58 2.19 5.36
CA SER A 351 3.00 2.84 4.10
C SER A 351 4.26 3.68 4.28
N VAL A 352 4.33 4.46 5.36
CA VAL A 352 5.51 5.27 5.72
C VAL A 352 6.71 4.39 6.05
N LEU A 353 6.50 3.33 6.85
CA LEU A 353 7.54 2.38 7.21
C LEU A 353 8.13 1.67 5.99
N ALA A 354 7.27 1.28 5.03
CA ALA A 354 7.70 0.60 3.81
C ALA A 354 8.57 1.51 2.94
N VAL A 355 8.10 2.72 2.60
CA VAL A 355 8.89 3.65 1.77
C VAL A 355 10.19 4.01 2.46
N GLY A 356 10.16 4.34 3.76
CA GLY A 356 11.37 4.67 4.53
C GLY A 356 12.39 3.54 4.56
N SER A 357 11.95 2.29 4.76
CA SER A 357 12.85 1.14 4.81
C SER A 357 13.46 0.82 3.45
N PHE A 358 12.68 0.85 2.36
CA PHE A 358 13.22 0.66 1.02
C PHE A 358 14.10 1.84 0.57
N ALA A 359 13.83 3.07 1.03
CA ALA A 359 14.73 4.20 0.86
C ALA A 359 16.09 3.93 1.55
N ALA A 360 16.09 3.37 2.76
CA ALA A 360 17.32 2.97 3.43
C ALA A 360 18.06 1.84 2.69
N VAL A 361 17.33 0.84 2.19
CA VAL A 361 17.92 -0.23 1.36
C VAL A 361 18.53 0.33 0.08
N SER A 362 17.91 1.34 -0.56
CA SER A 362 18.47 1.95 -1.78
C SER A 362 19.83 2.61 -1.55
N VAL A 363 20.04 3.24 -0.39
CA VAL A 363 21.34 3.82 0.01
C VAL A 363 22.43 2.75 0.07
N VAL A 364 22.13 1.61 0.68
CA VAL A 364 23.13 0.53 0.81
C VAL A 364 23.39 -0.14 -0.54
N SER A 365 22.35 -0.34 -1.36
CA SER A 365 22.51 -0.96 -2.67
C SER A 365 23.32 -0.11 -3.65
N GLN A 366 23.15 1.22 -3.64
CA GLN A 366 23.96 2.16 -4.46
C GLN A 366 25.42 2.15 -4.04
N ARG A 367 25.71 2.07 -2.74
CA ARG A 367 27.07 1.94 -2.20
C ARG A 367 27.75 0.67 -2.68
N ALA A 368 27.06 -0.45 -2.68
CA ALA A 368 27.58 -1.73 -3.14
C ALA A 368 27.88 -1.74 -4.66
N SER A 369 27.13 -0.95 -5.46
CA SER A 369 27.34 -0.84 -6.91
C SER A 369 28.52 0.06 -7.30
N GLY A 370 28.91 1.03 -6.46
CA GLY A 370 29.98 1.99 -6.73
C GLY A 370 31.39 1.45 -6.51
N GLY A 371 31.56 0.27 -5.95
CA GLY A 371 32.82 -0.41 -5.71
C GLY A 371 33.05 -1.56 -6.68
N THR A 372 33.68 -1.28 -7.83
CA THR A 372 34.18 -2.24 -8.83
C THR A 372 33.15 -3.17 -9.47
N SER A 373 33.22 -3.30 -10.78
CA SER A 373 32.62 -4.33 -11.62
C SER A 373 32.96 -5.75 -11.10
N THR A 374 32.32 -6.17 -10.02
CA THR A 374 32.37 -7.55 -9.59
C THR A 374 31.37 -8.32 -10.42
N GLY A 375 31.85 -9.42 -11.01
CA GLY A 375 31.17 -10.24 -11.99
C GLY A 375 29.72 -10.58 -11.66
N GLU A 376 29.00 -10.88 -12.70
CA GLU A 376 27.64 -11.42 -12.71
C GLU A 376 27.43 -12.43 -11.57
N GLY A 377 26.67 -12.03 -10.51
CA GLY A 377 26.25 -12.99 -9.51
C GLY A 377 25.97 -12.51 -8.09
N GLN A 378 26.48 -11.38 -7.61
CA GLN A 378 26.16 -10.92 -6.25
C GLN A 378 25.10 -9.81 -6.26
N SER A 379 23.95 -10.09 -5.60
CA SER A 379 22.92 -9.08 -5.36
C SER A 379 23.46 -7.96 -4.47
N THR A 380 23.34 -6.70 -4.93
CA THR A 380 23.73 -5.50 -4.17
C THR A 380 22.90 -5.31 -2.89
N THR A 381 21.87 -6.12 -2.69
CA THR A 381 20.97 -6.12 -1.54
C THR A 381 21.09 -7.38 -0.67
N SER A 382 22.17 -8.18 -0.85
CA SER A 382 22.48 -9.30 0.06
C SER A 382 22.65 -8.80 1.49
N LEU A 383 22.34 -9.65 2.47
CA LEU A 383 22.52 -9.30 3.89
C LEU A 383 23.96 -8.90 4.22
N ASP A 384 24.94 -9.49 3.51
CA ASP A 384 26.38 -9.19 3.68
C ASP A 384 26.73 -7.76 3.26
N ALA A 385 25.98 -7.15 2.32
CA ALA A 385 26.17 -5.75 1.93
C ALA A 385 25.87 -4.77 3.07
N PHE A 386 25.13 -5.21 4.08
CA PHE A 386 24.80 -4.41 5.26
C PHE A 386 25.81 -4.54 6.40
N ASN A 387 26.79 -5.46 6.29
CA ASN A 387 27.80 -5.71 7.32
C ASN A 387 28.59 -4.44 7.67
N GLY A 388 28.53 -4.05 8.95
CA GLY A 388 29.31 -2.94 9.49
C GLY A 388 28.90 -1.55 9.01
N VAL A 389 27.73 -1.37 8.41
CA VAL A 389 27.21 -0.05 7.97
C VAL A 389 27.21 0.96 9.12
N ALA A 390 26.96 0.53 10.34
CA ALA A 390 26.95 1.41 11.53
C ALA A 390 28.35 1.99 11.83
N LYS A 391 29.44 1.29 11.49
CA LYS A 391 30.81 1.79 11.70
C LYS A 391 31.17 2.95 10.77
N THR A 392 30.58 2.98 9.58
CA THR A 392 30.84 4.02 8.56
C THR A 392 29.84 5.17 8.63
N ASN A 393 28.57 4.89 8.97
CA ASN A 393 27.52 5.90 9.08
C ASN A 393 26.53 5.54 10.21
N PRO A 394 26.89 5.82 11.49
CA PRO A 394 26.07 5.43 12.64
C PRO A 394 24.70 6.11 12.68
N VAL A 395 24.59 7.36 12.22
CA VAL A 395 23.30 8.09 12.20
C VAL A 395 22.32 7.44 11.20
N PHE A 396 22.79 7.10 10.02
CA PHE A 396 21.97 6.36 9.04
C PHE A 396 21.55 4.98 9.57
N ALA A 397 22.50 4.23 10.14
CA ALA A 397 22.23 2.92 10.71
C ALA A 397 21.21 3.00 11.86
N LEU A 398 21.28 4.03 12.69
CA LEU A 398 20.30 4.28 13.75
C LEU A 398 18.92 4.55 13.18
N GLY A 399 18.80 5.45 12.18
CA GLY A 399 17.54 5.74 11.51
C GLY A 399 16.90 4.48 10.91
N PHE A 400 17.69 3.67 10.19
CA PHE A 400 17.18 2.41 9.65
C PHE A 400 16.80 1.40 10.75
N THR A 401 17.57 1.35 11.84
CA THR A 401 17.24 0.52 13.01
C THR A 401 15.88 0.91 13.60
N VAL A 402 15.57 2.20 13.73
CA VAL A 402 14.26 2.67 14.22
C VAL A 402 13.12 2.18 13.31
N LEU A 403 13.28 2.27 11.98
CA LEU A 403 12.28 1.77 11.04
C LEU A 403 12.09 0.24 11.13
N LEU A 404 13.17 -0.52 11.32
CA LEU A 404 13.12 -1.97 11.50
C LEU A 404 12.47 -2.36 12.84
N LEU A 405 12.78 -1.65 13.93
CA LEU A 405 12.13 -1.84 15.24
C LEU A 405 10.64 -1.50 15.17
N ALA A 406 10.26 -0.49 14.41
CA ALA A 406 8.87 -0.16 14.19
C ALA A 406 8.14 -1.28 13.43
N GLN A 407 8.73 -1.84 12.38
CA GLN A 407 8.14 -2.99 11.67
C GLN A 407 8.06 -4.24 12.57
N ALA A 408 9.03 -4.43 13.47
CA ALA A 408 8.96 -5.46 14.50
C ALA A 408 7.78 -5.25 15.46
N GLY A 409 7.37 -4.00 15.67
CA GLY A 409 6.29 -3.64 16.61
C GLY A 409 6.79 -3.37 18.02
N VAL A 410 7.98 -2.78 18.15
CA VAL A 410 8.54 -2.38 19.44
C VAL A 410 7.75 -1.19 20.02
N PRO A 411 7.41 -1.16 21.32
CA PRO A 411 6.74 -0.04 21.96
C PRO A 411 7.38 1.31 21.64
N LEU A 412 6.61 2.38 21.70
CA LEU A 412 6.99 3.76 21.32
C LEU A 412 7.25 3.97 19.83
N THR A 413 6.82 3.05 18.99
CA THR A 413 6.87 3.18 17.53
C THR A 413 5.48 3.07 16.90
N SER A 414 5.31 3.64 15.71
CA SER A 414 4.04 3.56 14.96
C SER A 414 3.63 2.13 14.64
N GLY A 415 4.59 1.22 14.41
CA GLY A 415 4.31 -0.18 14.15
C GLY A 415 3.74 -0.93 15.34
N PHE A 416 4.09 -0.55 16.56
CA PHE A 416 3.45 -1.06 17.79
C PHE A 416 1.98 -0.63 17.82
N VAL A 417 1.69 0.64 17.58
CA VAL A 417 0.32 1.18 17.55
C VAL A 417 -0.52 0.42 16.53
N ALA A 418 0.02 0.20 15.32
CA ALA A 418 -0.63 -0.54 14.26
C ALA A 418 -0.96 -2.00 14.67
N LYS A 419 0.04 -2.76 15.13
CA LYS A 419 -0.14 -4.16 15.54
C LYS A 419 -1.08 -4.30 16.74
N PHE A 420 -0.89 -3.46 17.75
CA PHE A 420 -1.74 -3.45 18.94
C PHE A 420 -3.19 -3.16 18.59
N GLY A 421 -3.46 -2.20 17.68
CA GLY A 421 -4.80 -1.85 17.23
C GLY A 421 -5.56 -3.04 16.65
N VAL A 422 -4.98 -3.75 15.68
CA VAL A 422 -5.64 -4.91 15.04
C VAL A 422 -5.77 -6.12 15.98
N ILE A 423 -4.80 -6.35 16.88
CA ILE A 423 -4.89 -7.41 17.88
C ILE A 423 -5.99 -7.06 18.90
N ARG A 424 -6.06 -5.80 19.36
CA ARG A 424 -7.13 -5.34 20.25
C ARG A 424 -8.51 -5.54 19.61
N ALA A 425 -8.65 -5.16 18.33
CA ALA A 425 -9.89 -5.35 17.57
C ALA A 425 -10.28 -6.84 17.49
N ALA A 426 -9.33 -7.74 17.24
CA ALA A 426 -9.59 -9.18 17.22
C ALA A 426 -10.02 -9.72 18.61
N VAL A 427 -9.41 -9.23 19.68
CA VAL A 427 -9.78 -9.61 21.06
C VAL A 427 -11.16 -9.08 21.44
N SER A 428 -11.46 -7.83 21.11
CA SER A 428 -12.76 -7.21 21.42
C SER A 428 -13.93 -7.83 20.63
N THR A 429 -13.63 -8.48 19.51
CA THR A 429 -14.59 -9.25 18.69
C THR A 429 -14.50 -10.76 18.96
N GLU A 430 -13.87 -11.21 20.02
CA GLU A 430 -13.73 -12.61 20.45
C GLU A 430 -13.00 -13.53 19.43
N SER A 431 -12.24 -12.97 18.48
CA SER A 431 -11.38 -13.73 17.57
C SER A 431 -10.04 -14.09 18.20
N TYR A 432 -10.06 -14.69 19.41
CA TYR A 432 -8.87 -14.98 20.22
C TYR A 432 -7.83 -15.83 19.49
N VAL A 433 -8.27 -16.83 18.75
CA VAL A 433 -7.36 -17.72 17.98
C VAL A 433 -6.57 -16.92 16.97
N LEU A 434 -7.22 -15.99 16.24
CA LEU A 434 -6.55 -15.14 15.28
C LEU A 434 -5.58 -14.15 15.96
N ALA A 435 -5.95 -13.60 17.12
CA ALA A 435 -5.08 -12.75 17.92
C ALA A 435 -3.81 -13.50 18.38
N VAL A 436 -3.92 -14.77 18.78
CA VAL A 436 -2.78 -15.62 19.14
C VAL A 436 -1.86 -15.85 17.93
N PHE A 437 -2.39 -16.19 16.75
CA PHE A 437 -1.59 -16.33 15.53
C PHE A 437 -0.90 -15.03 15.16
N ALA A 438 -1.56 -13.88 15.31
CA ALA A 438 -0.96 -12.57 15.06
C ALA A 438 0.22 -12.30 16.02
N MET A 439 0.08 -12.59 17.32
CA MET A 439 1.17 -12.44 18.30
C MET A 439 2.33 -13.38 17.99
N VAL A 440 2.08 -14.65 17.68
CA VAL A 440 3.12 -15.61 17.32
C VAL A 440 3.87 -15.16 16.07
N SER A 441 3.14 -14.72 15.04
CA SER A 441 3.72 -14.17 13.80
C SER A 441 4.59 -12.94 14.08
N ALA A 442 4.18 -12.03 14.98
CA ALA A 442 4.97 -10.87 15.38
C ALA A 442 6.31 -11.26 15.99
N VAL A 443 6.32 -12.27 16.88
CA VAL A 443 7.56 -12.79 17.50
C VAL A 443 8.48 -13.41 16.45
N ILE A 444 7.93 -14.23 15.54
CA ILE A 444 8.71 -14.84 14.46
C ILE A 444 9.32 -13.76 13.55
N ALA A 445 8.52 -12.77 13.16
CA ALA A 445 8.96 -11.68 12.29
C ALA A 445 10.02 -10.78 12.96
N ALA A 446 10.03 -10.64 14.28
CA ALA A 446 11.04 -9.86 14.99
C ALA A 446 12.47 -10.37 14.72
N TYR A 447 12.65 -11.68 14.59
CA TYR A 447 13.95 -12.29 14.26
C TYR A 447 14.52 -11.79 12.92
N LEU A 448 13.69 -11.62 11.92
CA LEU A 448 14.07 -11.06 10.62
C LEU A 448 14.74 -9.68 10.77
N TYR A 449 14.10 -8.78 11.50
CA TYR A 449 14.60 -7.42 11.67
C TYR A 449 15.87 -7.38 12.52
N LEU A 450 15.93 -8.24 13.56
CA LEU A 450 17.13 -8.40 14.37
C LEU A 450 18.33 -8.88 13.54
N ARG A 451 18.13 -9.78 12.56
CA ARG A 451 19.21 -10.22 11.66
C ARG A 451 19.82 -9.07 10.87
N ILE A 452 18.96 -8.18 10.32
CA ILE A 452 19.45 -7.01 9.57
C ILE A 452 20.20 -6.06 10.52
N MET A 453 19.69 -5.82 11.73
CA MET A 453 20.34 -4.98 12.74
C MET A 453 21.68 -5.54 13.18
N VAL A 454 21.76 -6.86 13.46
CA VAL A 454 23.01 -7.54 13.81
C VAL A 454 24.04 -7.39 12.70
N SER A 455 23.66 -7.57 11.45
CA SER A 455 24.53 -7.35 10.29
C SER A 455 25.07 -5.92 10.27
N MET A 456 24.25 -4.90 10.48
CA MET A 456 24.67 -3.50 10.44
C MET A 456 25.59 -3.11 11.60
N TRP A 457 25.32 -3.58 12.81
CA TRP A 457 25.99 -3.10 14.03
C TRP A 457 27.13 -3.98 14.50
N LEU A 458 27.02 -5.30 14.40
CA LEU A 458 27.94 -6.25 15.02
C LEU A 458 28.90 -6.92 14.02
N SER A 459 28.51 -7.04 12.74
CA SER A 459 29.35 -7.69 11.75
C SER A 459 30.52 -6.81 11.30
N VAL A 460 31.59 -7.45 10.84
CA VAL A 460 32.77 -6.77 10.29
C VAL A 460 32.59 -6.61 8.78
N PRO A 461 32.92 -5.45 8.18
CA PRO A 461 32.92 -5.28 6.73
C PRO A 461 33.81 -6.32 6.04
N ALA A 462 33.41 -6.82 4.88
CA ALA A 462 34.09 -7.90 4.16
C ALA A 462 35.50 -7.53 3.69
N SER A 463 35.84 -6.23 3.59
CA SER A 463 37.21 -5.77 3.27
C SER A 463 37.53 -4.41 3.92
N SER A 464 38.79 -4.22 4.34
CA SER A 464 39.29 -2.95 4.89
C SER A 464 39.29 -1.80 3.86
N GLU A 465 39.35 -2.11 2.56
CA GLU A 465 39.25 -1.14 1.47
C GLU A 465 37.83 -0.59 1.30
N ALA A 466 36.78 -1.34 1.66
CA ALA A 466 35.41 -0.87 1.67
C ALA A 466 35.17 0.20 2.77
N THR A 467 36.05 0.30 3.75
CA THR A 467 35.96 1.30 4.84
C THR A 467 36.43 2.69 4.38
N SER A 468 37.28 2.77 3.38
CA SER A 468 37.79 4.04 2.82
C SER A 468 36.99 4.56 1.61
N ALA A 469 36.12 3.75 1.02
CA ALA A 469 35.16 4.26 0.05
C ALA A 469 34.20 5.22 0.78
N LEU A 470 34.36 6.52 0.51
CA LEU A 470 33.59 7.66 1.04
C LEU A 470 32.16 7.26 1.32
N ALA A 471 31.71 7.49 2.56
CA ALA A 471 30.29 7.36 2.90
C ALA A 471 29.47 8.07 1.81
N PRO A 472 28.52 7.40 1.13
CA PRO A 472 27.77 8.02 0.06
C PRO A 472 27.18 9.30 0.62
N LYS A 473 27.43 10.44 -0.04
CA LYS A 473 26.79 11.71 0.32
C LYS A 473 25.31 11.51 0.05
N LEU A 474 24.55 11.25 1.12
CA LEU A 474 23.10 11.21 1.03
C LEU A 474 22.63 12.55 0.46
N SER A 475 21.93 12.52 -0.66
CA SER A 475 21.30 13.73 -1.21
C SER A 475 20.30 14.31 -0.20
N LEU A 476 20.04 15.60 -0.33
CA LEU A 476 19.08 16.28 0.55
C LEU A 476 17.69 15.63 0.48
N PRO A 477 17.12 15.32 -0.70
CA PRO A 477 15.80 14.68 -0.79
C PRO A 477 15.75 13.34 -0.04
N LEU A 478 16.76 12.49 -0.21
CA LEU A 478 16.83 11.18 0.44
C LEU A 478 16.98 11.31 1.98
N ARG A 479 17.75 12.29 2.46
CA ARG A 479 17.85 12.60 3.90
C ARG A 479 16.49 13.04 4.44
N VAL A 480 15.79 13.95 3.76
CA VAL A 480 14.48 14.43 4.16
C VAL A 480 13.50 13.25 4.26
N THR A 481 13.46 12.36 3.27
CA THR A 481 12.60 11.17 3.30
C THR A 481 12.88 10.29 4.52
N LEU A 482 14.15 9.95 4.77
CA LEU A 482 14.53 9.09 5.89
C LEU A 482 14.23 9.74 7.24
N VAL A 483 14.60 11.01 7.42
CA VAL A 483 14.33 11.74 8.67
C VAL A 483 12.85 11.89 8.90
N SER A 484 12.06 12.23 7.88
CA SER A 484 10.60 12.34 8.00
C SER A 484 9.95 11.01 8.34
N ALA A 485 10.36 9.90 7.69
CA ALA A 485 9.82 8.57 7.99
C ALA A 485 10.11 8.16 9.44
N VAL A 486 11.33 8.41 9.94
CA VAL A 486 11.72 8.15 11.33
C VAL A 486 10.94 9.05 12.28
N ALA A 487 10.83 10.37 11.99
CA ALA A 487 10.11 11.32 12.81
C ALA A 487 8.62 10.98 12.93
N ILE A 488 7.94 10.70 11.80
CA ILE A 488 6.54 10.27 11.79
C ILE A 488 6.37 9.00 12.63
N THR A 489 7.28 8.04 12.48
CA THR A 489 7.24 6.76 13.22
C THR A 489 7.32 6.97 14.71
N LEU A 490 8.24 7.82 15.19
CA LEU A 490 8.41 8.10 16.62
C LEU A 490 7.27 8.98 17.17
N VAL A 491 6.88 10.02 16.44
CA VAL A 491 5.80 10.92 16.88
C VAL A 491 4.49 10.14 17.03
N LEU A 492 4.09 9.36 16.03
CA LEU A 492 2.86 8.57 16.08
C LEU A 492 2.97 7.34 17.01
N GLY A 493 4.18 6.90 17.33
CA GLY A 493 4.42 5.85 18.33
C GLY A 493 4.32 6.34 19.77
N VAL A 494 4.75 7.58 20.04
CA VAL A 494 4.74 8.16 21.39
C VAL A 494 3.44 8.91 21.67
N LEU A 495 2.86 9.57 20.66
CA LEU A 495 1.63 10.38 20.75
C LEU A 495 0.54 9.83 19.81
N PRO A 496 0.03 8.60 20.04
CA PRO A 496 -0.96 8.00 19.15
C PRO A 496 -2.37 8.59 19.33
N THR A 497 -2.64 9.37 20.37
CA THR A 497 -3.97 9.86 20.76
C THR A 497 -4.70 10.52 19.61
N TRP A 498 -4.03 11.46 18.89
CA TRP A 498 -4.65 12.11 17.74
C TRP A 498 -5.14 11.12 16.67
N LEU A 499 -4.35 10.09 16.38
CA LEU A 499 -4.71 9.09 15.37
C LEU A 499 -5.84 8.17 15.86
N LEU A 500 -5.88 7.89 17.16
CA LEU A 500 -6.95 7.11 17.80
C LEU A 500 -8.26 7.90 17.85
N ASP A 501 -8.22 9.18 18.20
CA ASP A 501 -9.40 10.07 18.22
C ASP A 501 -10.04 10.21 16.83
N VAL A 502 -9.21 10.27 15.78
CA VAL A 502 -9.68 10.27 14.39
C VAL A 502 -10.31 8.93 14.02
N SER A 503 -9.84 7.80 14.60
CA SER A 503 -10.26 6.45 14.20
C SER A 503 -11.77 6.22 14.34
N ASP A 504 -12.43 6.80 15.34
CA ASP A 504 -13.87 6.63 15.58
C ASP A 504 -14.73 7.14 14.42
N SER A 505 -14.26 8.18 13.72
CA SER A 505 -14.95 8.75 12.56
C SER A 505 -14.67 8.03 11.24
N LEU A 506 -13.68 7.12 11.20
CA LEU A 506 -13.26 6.45 9.96
C LEU A 506 -14.21 5.32 9.52
N ALA A 507 -15.04 4.79 10.42
CA ALA A 507 -16.01 3.74 10.11
C ALA A 507 -17.32 4.28 9.47
N LEU A 508 -17.45 5.59 9.27
CA LEU A 508 -18.57 6.20 8.58
C LEU A 508 -18.30 6.21 7.07
N PHE A 509 -19.01 5.33 6.35
CA PHE A 509 -18.89 5.23 4.90
C PHE A 509 -19.94 6.06 4.18
N ALA A 510 -19.58 6.65 3.04
CA ALA A 510 -20.54 7.18 2.07
C ALA A 510 -21.32 6.01 1.43
N ARG A 511 -22.64 6.13 1.39
CA ARG A 511 -23.57 5.13 0.86
C ARG A 511 -24.40 5.70 -0.28
#